data_ffeed5b7a5b7d573545923aea052d74b
#
_entry.id   ffeed5b7a5b7d573545923aea052d74b
#
_cell.length_a   1.000
_cell.length_b   1.000
_cell.length_c   1.000
_cell.angle_alpha   90.00
_cell.angle_beta   90.00
_cell.angle_gamma   90.00
#
_symmetry.space_group_name_H-M   'P 1'
#
loop_
_entity.id
_entity.type
_entity.pdbx_description
1 polymer ?
#
loop_
_entity_poly.entity_id
_entity_poly.type
_entity_poly.pdbx_seq_one_letter_code
_entity_poly.pdbx_strand_id
1 'polypeptide(L)'
;MTAAADAPDTTAASTGPDATDAAAPRRALLSAYDKTGMVELGSALVELGWELVSSGGTAKVLAAAGLAVIPTEEVTGFADMLGHRVVTLHPALHGAILADRDDPSHVADMAAHGIVAFDLVAVNLYPFSSEPSIELIDVGGPTMVRGAAKNHAHVTVLVD
;
A
#
# COMPACT_ATOMS: atom_id res chain seq x y z
N MET A 1 68.15 23.42 -20.20
CA MET A 1 68.01 22.05 -19.73
C MET A 1 66.70 21.99 -18.97
N THR A 2 65.64 21.58 -19.65
CA THR A 2 64.28 21.58 -19.15
C THR A 2 63.82 20.10 -19.09
N ALA A 3 63.56 19.62 -17.88
CA ALA A 3 63.03 18.30 -17.66
C ALA A 3 61.53 18.33 -17.82
N ALA A 4 60.99 17.53 -18.72
CA ALA A 4 59.58 17.27 -18.88
C ALA A 4 59.13 16.29 -17.79
N ALA A 5 58.07 16.65 -17.04
CA ALA A 5 57.37 15.78 -16.10
C ALA A 5 56.31 15.01 -16.83
N ASP A 6 56.39 13.71 -16.69
CA ASP A 6 55.44 12.73 -17.21
C ASP A 6 54.16 12.75 -16.38
N ALA A 7 52.99 12.83 -17.05
CA ALA A 7 51.69 12.76 -16.43
C ALA A 7 51.15 11.32 -16.44
N PRO A 8 50.59 10.81 -15.34
CA PRO A 8 50.05 9.45 -15.34
C PRO A 8 48.68 9.40 -16.06
N ASP A 9 48.62 8.45 -16.96
CA ASP A 9 47.43 8.03 -17.69
C ASP A 9 46.34 7.52 -16.69
N THR A 10 45.26 8.27 -16.59
CA THR A 10 44.09 7.89 -15.77
C THR A 10 43.15 7.07 -16.64
N THR A 11 43.31 5.76 -16.60
CA THR A 11 42.40 4.79 -17.19
C THR A 11 41.03 4.96 -16.53
N ALA A 12 40.09 5.53 -17.27
CA ALA A 12 38.69 5.64 -16.87
C ALA A 12 38.09 4.22 -16.75
N ALA A 13 37.80 3.82 -15.54
CA ALA A 13 37.02 2.60 -15.28
C ALA A 13 35.58 2.85 -15.79
N SER A 14 35.24 2.14 -16.84
CA SER A 14 33.86 2.01 -17.35
C SER A 14 33.02 1.35 -16.25
N THR A 15 32.26 2.13 -15.51
CA THR A 15 31.13 1.61 -14.71
C THR A 15 30.02 1.24 -15.68
N GLY A 16 29.85 -0.07 -15.88
CA GLY A 16 28.74 -0.64 -16.63
C GLY A 16 27.39 -0.24 -16.00
N PRO A 17 26.29 -0.29 -16.78
CA PRO A 17 24.96 -0.05 -16.27
C PRO A 17 24.53 -1.26 -15.44
N ASP A 18 24.64 -1.17 -14.13
CA ASP A 18 24.11 -2.19 -13.25
C ASP A 18 23.56 -1.55 -11.97
N ALA A 19 22.33 -1.14 -12.05
CA ALA A 19 21.35 -1.21 -10.99
C ALA A 19 20.01 -1.35 -11.70
N THR A 20 19.52 -2.58 -11.75
CA THR A 20 18.14 -2.88 -12.12
C THR A 20 17.25 -1.92 -11.35
N ASP A 21 16.64 -0.99 -12.08
CA ASP A 21 15.52 -0.16 -11.64
C ASP A 21 14.31 -1.12 -11.48
N ALA A 22 14.37 -1.93 -10.45
CA ALA A 22 13.24 -2.75 -10.03
C ALA A 22 12.23 -1.75 -9.48
N ALA A 23 11.20 -1.45 -10.27
CA ALA A 23 10.08 -0.65 -9.82
C ALA A 23 9.62 -1.15 -8.44
N ALA A 24 9.38 -0.23 -7.51
CA ALA A 24 8.90 -0.60 -6.18
C ALA A 24 7.68 -1.55 -6.31
N PRO A 25 7.59 -2.59 -5.46
CA PRO A 25 6.51 -3.55 -5.56
C PRO A 25 5.17 -2.84 -5.45
N ARG A 26 4.19 -3.27 -6.26
CA ARG A 26 2.82 -2.79 -6.14
C ARG A 26 2.25 -3.21 -4.79
N ARG A 27 1.34 -2.39 -4.27
CA ARG A 27 0.79 -2.61 -2.93
C ARG A 27 -0.73 -2.67 -2.95
N ALA A 28 -1.29 -3.68 -2.28
CA ALA A 28 -2.72 -3.87 -2.13
C ALA A 28 -3.14 -3.70 -0.67
N LEU A 29 -4.20 -2.92 -0.43
CA LEU A 29 -4.88 -2.82 0.86
C LEU A 29 -6.10 -3.75 0.85
N LEU A 30 -6.09 -4.77 1.72
CA LEU A 30 -7.16 -5.75 1.84
C LEU A 30 -7.87 -5.58 3.19
N SER A 31 -9.16 -5.24 3.17
CA SER A 31 -9.95 -5.04 4.39
C SER A 31 -11.39 -5.48 4.15
N ALA A 32 -11.76 -6.67 4.59
CA ALA A 32 -13.05 -7.26 4.31
C ALA A 32 -13.78 -7.69 5.58
N TYR A 33 -15.10 -7.49 5.63
CA TYR A 33 -15.98 -8.09 6.63
C TYR A 33 -16.16 -9.58 6.32
N ASP A 34 -16.64 -9.91 5.13
CA ASP A 34 -16.66 -11.28 4.60
C ASP A 34 -15.29 -11.60 3.96
N LYS A 35 -14.63 -12.65 4.47
CA LYS A 35 -13.29 -13.06 4.02
C LYS A 35 -13.31 -14.05 2.88
N THR A 36 -14.49 -14.39 2.35
CA THR A 36 -14.62 -15.30 1.20
C THR A 36 -13.81 -14.78 0.02
N GLY A 37 -12.96 -15.60 -0.56
CA GLY A 37 -12.09 -15.23 -1.69
C GLY A 37 -10.85 -14.40 -1.34
N MET A 38 -10.69 -13.93 -0.08
CA MET A 38 -9.56 -13.07 0.30
C MET A 38 -8.21 -13.79 0.25
N VAL A 39 -8.18 -15.08 0.59
CA VAL A 39 -6.94 -15.89 0.53
C VAL A 39 -6.52 -16.11 -0.91
N GLU A 40 -7.47 -16.45 -1.77
CA GLU A 40 -7.25 -16.65 -3.21
C GLU A 40 -6.75 -15.37 -3.87
N LEU A 41 -7.40 -14.24 -3.59
CA LEU A 41 -6.97 -12.93 -4.08
C LEU A 41 -5.57 -12.58 -3.57
N GLY A 42 -5.33 -12.73 -2.27
CA GLY A 42 -4.03 -12.44 -1.66
C GLY A 42 -2.92 -13.31 -2.24
N SER A 43 -3.17 -14.61 -2.44
CA SER A 43 -2.22 -15.54 -3.06
C SER A 43 -1.86 -15.12 -4.48
N ALA A 44 -2.86 -14.80 -5.30
CA ALA A 44 -2.63 -14.35 -6.68
C ALA A 44 -1.84 -13.04 -6.73
N LEU A 45 -2.11 -12.09 -5.83
CA LEU A 45 -1.36 -10.84 -5.74
C LEU A 45 0.11 -11.08 -5.34
N VAL A 46 0.35 -11.95 -4.36
CA VAL A 46 1.73 -12.31 -3.93
C VAL A 46 2.49 -13.00 -5.06
N GLU A 47 1.86 -13.92 -5.80
CA GLU A 47 2.46 -14.56 -6.99
C GLU A 47 2.85 -13.54 -8.07
N LEU A 48 2.12 -12.43 -8.17
CA LEU A 48 2.41 -11.31 -9.06
C LEU A 48 3.43 -10.31 -8.48
N GLY A 49 4.00 -10.59 -7.31
CA GLY A 49 5.01 -9.75 -6.67
C GLY A 49 4.46 -8.54 -5.91
N TRP A 50 3.18 -8.57 -5.52
CA TRP A 50 2.58 -7.46 -4.76
C TRP A 50 2.81 -7.63 -3.26
N GLU A 51 2.93 -6.50 -2.57
CA GLU A 51 2.85 -6.42 -1.11
C GLU A 51 1.40 -6.34 -0.65
N LEU A 52 1.06 -7.09 0.40
CA LEU A 52 -0.26 -7.05 1.02
C LEU A 52 -0.22 -6.22 2.29
N VAL A 53 -1.08 -5.21 2.40
CA VAL A 53 -1.35 -4.48 3.64
C VAL A 53 -2.76 -4.84 4.10
N SER A 54 -2.94 -5.15 5.38
CA SER A 54 -4.24 -5.53 5.90
C SER A 54 -4.37 -5.25 7.39
N SER A 55 -5.60 -5.23 7.90
CA SER A 55 -5.91 -5.00 9.31
C SER A 55 -6.79 -6.10 9.91
N GLY A 56 -6.79 -6.19 11.21
CA GLY A 56 -7.75 -6.95 12.00
C GLY A 56 -7.92 -8.40 11.57
N GLY A 57 -9.17 -8.81 11.35
CA GLY A 57 -9.52 -10.19 11.01
C GLY A 57 -9.05 -10.63 9.63
N THR A 58 -8.99 -9.72 8.64
CA THR A 58 -8.50 -10.04 7.30
C THR A 58 -7.01 -10.35 7.33
N ALA A 59 -6.20 -9.55 8.03
CA ALA A 59 -4.77 -9.81 8.20
C ALA A 59 -4.51 -11.19 8.85
N LYS A 60 -5.30 -11.56 9.87
CA LYS A 60 -5.18 -12.86 10.54
C LYS A 60 -5.48 -14.04 9.59
N VAL A 61 -6.51 -13.92 8.75
CA VAL A 61 -6.88 -14.97 7.79
C VAL A 61 -5.80 -15.14 6.73
N LEU A 62 -5.28 -14.06 6.18
CA LEU A 62 -4.20 -14.10 5.19
C LEU A 62 -2.91 -14.68 5.78
N ALA A 63 -2.52 -14.24 6.97
CA ALA A 63 -1.33 -14.76 7.67
C ALA A 63 -1.48 -16.26 8.03
N ALA A 64 -2.66 -16.69 8.45
CA ALA A 64 -2.93 -18.11 8.71
C ALA A 64 -2.83 -18.99 7.46
N ALA A 65 -3.05 -18.41 6.28
CA ALA A 65 -2.82 -19.06 4.99
C ALA A 65 -1.34 -19.04 4.54
N GLY A 66 -0.43 -18.49 5.37
CA GLY A 66 1.01 -18.43 5.08
C GLY A 66 1.43 -17.25 4.20
N LEU A 67 0.53 -16.29 3.96
CA LEU A 67 0.87 -15.10 3.17
C LEU A 67 1.60 -14.07 4.03
N ALA A 68 2.61 -13.42 3.47
CA ALA A 68 3.26 -12.28 4.07
C ALA A 68 2.31 -11.07 4.01
N VAL A 69 1.98 -10.50 5.17
CA VAL A 69 1.05 -9.37 5.30
C VAL A 69 1.70 -8.31 6.16
N ILE A 70 1.71 -7.08 5.68
CA ILE A 70 2.11 -5.90 6.45
C ILE A 70 0.87 -5.44 7.23
N PRO A 71 0.90 -5.43 8.56
CA PRO A 71 -0.21 -4.90 9.35
C PRO A 71 -0.37 -3.39 9.12
N THR A 72 -1.61 -2.90 9.15
CA THR A 72 -1.87 -1.44 9.07
C THR A 72 -1.17 -0.66 10.16
N GLU A 73 -0.93 -1.26 11.32
CA GLU A 73 -0.21 -0.69 12.45
C GLU A 73 1.25 -0.35 12.10
N GLU A 74 1.89 -1.14 11.23
CA GLU A 74 3.24 -0.84 10.75
C GLU A 74 3.26 0.36 9.80
N VAL A 75 2.19 0.53 9.01
CA VAL A 75 2.06 1.65 8.07
C VAL A 75 1.71 2.95 8.80
N THR A 76 0.87 2.87 9.82
CA THR A 76 0.34 4.05 10.53
C THR A 76 1.16 4.44 11.74
N GLY A 77 1.89 3.50 12.35
CA GLY A 77 2.52 3.67 13.65
C GLY A 77 1.53 3.64 14.82
N PHE A 78 0.25 3.31 14.57
CA PHE A 78 -0.80 3.24 15.58
C PHE A 78 -1.46 1.87 15.59
N ALA A 79 -1.60 1.28 16.78
CA ALA A 79 -2.46 0.13 16.98
C ALA A 79 -3.94 0.54 16.78
N ASP A 80 -4.80 -0.44 16.55
CA ASP A 80 -6.24 -0.20 16.56
C ASP A 80 -6.70 0.39 17.89
N MET A 81 -7.66 1.31 17.84
CA MET A 81 -8.11 2.05 19.01
C MET A 81 -9.62 1.98 19.17
N LEU A 82 -10.08 2.30 20.39
CA LEU A 82 -11.50 2.43 20.71
C LEU A 82 -12.32 1.18 20.37
N GLY A 83 -11.75 -0.01 20.62
CA GLY A 83 -12.42 -1.28 20.34
C GLY A 83 -12.66 -1.50 18.85
N HIS A 84 -11.64 -1.28 18.02
CA HIS A 84 -11.67 -1.37 16.56
C HIS A 84 -12.47 -0.30 15.80
N ARG A 85 -12.90 0.77 16.46
CA ARG A 85 -13.59 1.87 15.77
C ARG A 85 -12.66 2.75 14.94
N VAL A 86 -11.37 2.78 15.27
CA VAL A 86 -10.33 3.51 14.53
C VAL A 86 -9.20 2.55 14.19
N VAL A 87 -9.14 2.12 12.94
CA VAL A 87 -8.13 1.19 12.40
C VAL A 87 -7.54 1.76 11.13
N THR A 88 -8.39 2.09 10.14
CA THR A 88 -7.96 2.53 8.81
C THR A 88 -8.09 4.04 8.58
N LEU A 89 -8.69 4.78 9.51
CA LEU A 89 -8.86 6.24 9.41
C LEU A 89 -7.57 6.95 9.83
N HIS A 90 -6.57 6.90 8.95
CA HIS A 90 -5.26 7.50 9.21
C HIS A 90 -4.71 8.20 7.96
N PRO A 91 -4.04 9.37 8.08
CA PRO A 91 -3.47 10.09 6.94
C PRO A 91 -2.52 9.26 6.09
N ALA A 92 -1.70 8.38 6.68
CA ALA A 92 -0.80 7.51 5.93
C ALA A 92 -1.54 6.56 4.98
N LEU A 93 -2.66 5.97 5.42
CA LEU A 93 -3.47 5.07 4.59
C LEU A 93 -4.27 5.85 3.55
N HIS A 94 -4.95 6.93 3.96
CA HIS A 94 -5.76 7.71 3.02
C HIS A 94 -4.92 8.55 2.06
N GLY A 95 -3.75 9.01 2.47
CA GLY A 95 -2.75 9.61 1.58
C GLY A 95 -2.27 8.62 0.51
N ALA A 96 -1.98 7.38 0.92
CA ALA A 96 -1.60 6.31 -0.01
C ALA A 96 -2.69 5.95 -1.04
N ILE A 97 -3.98 6.10 -0.67
CA ILE A 97 -5.12 5.87 -1.58
C ILE A 97 -5.39 7.10 -2.47
N LEU A 98 -5.27 8.31 -1.92
CA LEU A 98 -5.77 9.54 -2.56
C LEU A 98 -4.72 10.29 -3.35
N ALA A 99 -3.43 9.99 -3.19
CA ALA A 99 -2.37 10.71 -3.88
C ALA A 99 -2.48 10.52 -5.40
N ASP A 100 -2.62 11.64 -6.10
CA ASP A 100 -2.45 11.70 -7.54
C ASP A 100 -0.95 11.61 -7.84
N ARG A 101 -0.53 10.51 -8.42
CA ARG A 101 0.90 10.24 -8.70
C ARG A 101 1.43 10.99 -9.92
N ASP A 102 0.56 11.64 -10.68
CA ASP A 102 0.93 12.53 -11.78
C ASP A 102 1.12 13.97 -11.30
N ASP A 103 0.71 14.30 -10.06
CA ASP A 103 0.94 15.61 -9.44
C ASP A 103 2.26 15.63 -8.66
N PRO A 104 3.27 16.41 -9.09
CA PRO A 104 4.55 16.49 -8.39
C PRO A 104 4.44 16.94 -6.92
N SER A 105 3.43 17.74 -6.56
CA SER A 105 3.24 18.19 -5.18
C SER A 105 2.77 17.03 -4.30
N HIS A 106 1.87 16.16 -4.79
CA HIS A 106 1.46 14.96 -4.07
C HIS A 106 2.62 13.95 -3.92
N VAL A 107 3.44 13.80 -4.96
CA VAL A 107 4.64 12.94 -4.88
C VAL A 107 5.62 13.46 -3.83
N ALA A 108 5.83 14.78 -3.76
CA ALA A 108 6.69 15.40 -2.75
C ALA A 108 6.12 15.22 -1.33
N ASP A 109 4.82 15.38 -1.13
CA ASP A 109 4.15 15.14 0.15
C ASP A 109 4.26 13.68 0.58
N MET A 110 4.03 12.73 -0.33
CA MET A 110 4.21 11.30 -0.04
C MET A 110 5.64 11.00 0.43
N ALA A 111 6.64 11.54 -0.27
CA ALA A 111 8.04 11.35 0.11
C ALA A 111 8.36 11.97 1.47
N ALA A 112 7.86 13.18 1.74
CA ALA A 112 8.08 13.90 3.00
C ALA A 112 7.48 13.17 4.21
N HIS A 113 6.39 12.43 4.01
CA HIS A 113 5.66 11.70 5.06
C HIS A 113 5.91 10.18 5.04
N GLY A 114 6.80 9.68 4.18
CA GLY A 114 7.07 8.24 4.06
C GLY A 114 5.87 7.42 3.60
N ILE A 115 4.96 8.02 2.83
CA ILE A 115 3.76 7.35 2.35
C ILE A 115 4.09 6.54 1.09
N VAL A 116 3.75 5.26 1.10
CA VAL A 116 3.85 4.37 -0.06
C VAL A 116 2.45 4.15 -0.63
N ALA A 117 2.28 4.41 -1.92
CA ALA A 117 0.98 4.34 -2.60
C ALA A 117 0.37 2.94 -2.57
N PHE A 118 -0.95 2.87 -2.58
CA PHE A 118 -1.69 1.66 -2.93
C PHE A 118 -2.08 1.70 -4.42
N ASP A 119 -2.03 0.53 -5.05
CA ASP A 119 -2.47 0.30 -6.43
C ASP A 119 -3.82 -0.42 -6.47
N LEU A 120 -4.19 -1.09 -5.36
CA LEU A 120 -5.45 -1.81 -5.22
C LEU A 120 -5.98 -1.68 -3.80
N VAL A 121 -7.29 -1.50 -3.72
CA VAL A 121 -8.07 -1.53 -2.47
C VAL A 121 -9.17 -2.56 -2.63
N ALA A 122 -9.15 -3.65 -1.86
CA ALA A 122 -10.21 -4.64 -1.81
C ALA A 122 -10.93 -4.53 -0.47
N VAL A 123 -12.19 -4.12 -0.52
CA VAL A 123 -13.00 -3.84 0.67
C VAL A 123 -14.43 -4.27 0.42
N ASN A 124 -14.96 -5.16 1.25
CA ASN A 124 -16.40 -5.30 1.37
C ASN A 124 -16.89 -4.72 2.71
N LEU A 125 -18.13 -4.30 2.73
CA LEU A 125 -18.69 -3.52 3.83
C LEU A 125 -19.43 -4.40 4.83
N TYR A 126 -19.68 -3.85 6.01
CA TYR A 126 -20.52 -4.48 7.03
C TYR A 126 -21.94 -4.69 6.51
N PRO A 127 -22.63 -5.78 6.91
CA PRO A 127 -23.95 -6.15 6.41
C PRO A 127 -25.07 -5.29 7.06
N PHE A 128 -24.96 -3.99 7.07
CA PHE A 128 -25.91 -3.07 7.72
C PHE A 128 -27.34 -3.24 7.21
N SER A 129 -27.53 -3.56 5.93
CA SER A 129 -28.86 -3.71 5.34
C SER A 129 -29.62 -4.92 5.86
N SER A 130 -28.91 -6.01 6.22
CA SER A 130 -29.51 -7.23 6.78
C SER A 130 -29.53 -7.25 8.31
N GLU A 131 -28.57 -6.61 8.94
CA GLU A 131 -28.38 -6.59 10.40
C GLU A 131 -28.17 -5.16 10.92
N PRO A 132 -29.18 -4.26 10.90
CA PRO A 132 -29.00 -2.87 11.28
C PRO A 132 -28.63 -2.73 12.77
N SER A 133 -27.47 -2.14 13.03
CA SER A 133 -27.04 -1.75 14.38
C SER A 133 -26.06 -0.58 14.32
N ILE A 134 -25.90 0.13 15.42
CA ILE A 134 -24.94 1.25 15.49
C ILE A 134 -23.52 0.76 15.20
N GLU A 135 -23.14 -0.41 15.69
CA GLU A 135 -21.79 -0.96 15.51
C GLU A 135 -21.51 -1.42 14.06
N LEU A 136 -22.56 -1.66 13.26
CA LEU A 136 -22.44 -2.01 11.85
C LEU A 136 -22.55 -0.79 10.90
N ILE A 137 -22.55 0.42 11.44
CA ILE A 137 -22.34 1.64 10.65
C ILE A 137 -20.85 1.69 10.29
N ASP A 138 -20.52 1.20 9.11
CA ASP A 138 -19.13 1.17 8.63
C ASP A 138 -18.68 2.58 8.23
N VAL A 139 -17.57 3.04 8.80
CA VAL A 139 -16.95 4.34 8.49
C VAL A 139 -15.70 4.14 7.65
N GLY A 140 -14.85 3.21 8.04
CA GLY A 140 -13.56 2.96 7.40
C GLY A 140 -13.69 2.40 5.99
N GLY A 141 -14.50 1.35 5.82
CA GLY A 141 -14.73 0.70 4.54
C GLY A 141 -15.23 1.67 3.46
N PRO A 142 -16.35 2.36 3.65
CA PRO A 142 -16.85 3.33 2.70
C PRO A 142 -15.86 4.47 2.39
N THR A 143 -15.09 4.91 3.38
CA THR A 143 -14.10 5.97 3.18
C THR A 143 -12.96 5.50 2.27
N MET A 144 -12.47 4.27 2.44
CA MET A 144 -11.45 3.67 1.55
C MET A 144 -11.99 3.48 0.13
N VAL A 145 -13.20 2.95 -0.03
CA VAL A 145 -13.86 2.79 -1.33
C VAL A 145 -14.02 4.14 -2.05
N ARG A 146 -14.50 5.15 -1.34
CA ARG A 146 -14.67 6.51 -1.90
C ARG A 146 -13.34 7.13 -2.29
N GLY A 147 -12.29 6.95 -1.47
CA GLY A 147 -10.94 7.42 -1.77
C GLY A 147 -10.38 6.78 -3.03
N ALA A 148 -10.45 5.46 -3.13
CA ALA A 148 -9.99 4.71 -4.30
C ALA A 148 -10.79 5.08 -5.56
N ALA A 149 -12.10 5.19 -5.47
CA ALA A 149 -12.95 5.63 -6.59
C ALA A 149 -12.62 7.07 -7.04
N LYS A 150 -12.33 7.98 -6.10
CA LYS A 150 -11.88 9.33 -6.45
C LYS A 150 -10.54 9.33 -7.19
N ASN A 151 -9.65 8.41 -6.84
CA ASN A 151 -8.33 8.27 -7.44
C ASN A 151 -8.24 7.07 -8.42
N HIS A 152 -9.32 6.80 -9.15
CA HIS A 152 -9.45 5.63 -10.02
C HIS A 152 -8.41 5.56 -11.16
N ALA A 153 -7.74 6.65 -11.47
CA ALA A 153 -6.63 6.68 -12.42
C ALA A 153 -5.42 5.87 -11.92
N HIS A 154 -5.24 5.81 -10.60
CA HIS A 154 -4.09 5.19 -9.97
C HIS A 154 -4.42 3.99 -9.10
N VAL A 155 -5.67 3.85 -8.64
CA VAL A 155 -6.07 2.84 -7.66
C VAL A 155 -7.27 2.03 -8.18
N THR A 156 -7.09 0.72 -8.30
CA THR A 156 -8.20 -0.20 -8.55
C THR A 156 -8.96 -0.44 -7.26
N VAL A 157 -10.30 -0.42 -7.30
CA VAL A 157 -11.14 -0.78 -6.15
C VAL A 157 -11.98 -2.01 -6.44
N LEU A 158 -11.95 -2.97 -5.51
CA LEU A 158 -12.79 -4.17 -5.52
C LEU A 158 -13.70 -4.13 -4.29
N VAL A 159 -15.00 -4.37 -4.49
CA VAL A 159 -16.02 -4.28 -3.43
C VAL A 159 -16.83 -5.56 -3.26
N ASP A 160 -16.59 -6.53 -4.15
CA ASP A 160 -17.23 -7.86 -4.21
C ASP A 160 -16.19 -8.93 -4.43
#